data_ef4ca8360e3e31bba3d475c660703c2d
#
_entry.id   ef4ca8360e3e31bba3d475c660703c2d
#
_cell.length_a   1.000
_cell.length_b   1.000
_cell.length_c   1.000
_cell.angle_alpha   90.00
_cell.angle_beta   90.00
_cell.angle_gamma   90.00
#
_symmetry.space_group_name_H-M   'P 1'
#
loop_
_entity.id
_entity.type
_entity.pdbx_description
1 polymer ?
#
loop_
_entity_poly.entity_id
_entity_poly.type
_entity_poly.pdbx_seq_one_letter_code
_entity_poly.pdbx_strand_id
1 'polypeptide(L)'
;MTEEQNETVIVTPDPGLDLWITTNSVINFHGLKPKQFQFDKTDNTGLNNLLCEWIRQCQSLITSFTHRDYTPGTCPGAVQNVLLRLVSNMVTLAVQRRDSPIIKVNDWTISTISSDIFSDDLKEDLKPFVKDAGSDYTKVGFFAITGADEVVNNGGSNS
;
A
#
# COMPACT_ATOMS: atom_id res chain seq x y z
N MET A 1 -37.68 -39.42 -10.41
CA MET A 1 -36.62 -38.58 -10.97
C MET A 1 -36.47 -37.39 -10.02
N THR A 2 -35.49 -37.47 -9.16
CA THR A 2 -35.14 -36.39 -8.22
C THR A 2 -34.07 -35.56 -8.92
N GLU A 3 -34.43 -34.33 -9.30
CA GLU A 3 -33.45 -33.34 -9.78
C GLU A 3 -32.61 -32.91 -8.59
N GLU A 4 -31.35 -33.36 -8.55
CA GLU A 4 -30.33 -32.77 -7.70
C GLU A 4 -30.10 -31.35 -8.19
N GLN A 5 -30.64 -30.36 -7.45
CA GLN A 5 -30.27 -28.99 -7.60
C GLN A 5 -28.83 -28.86 -7.12
N ASN A 6 -27.92 -28.76 -8.07
CA ASN A 6 -26.52 -28.44 -7.84
C ASN A 6 -26.46 -26.94 -7.41
N GLU A 7 -26.65 -26.72 -6.11
CA GLU A 7 -26.51 -25.39 -5.51
C GLU A 7 -25.02 -25.00 -5.58
N THR A 8 -24.69 -24.21 -6.58
CA THR A 8 -23.36 -23.63 -6.71
C THR A 8 -23.15 -22.72 -5.49
N VAL A 9 -22.48 -23.23 -4.47
CA VAL A 9 -22.06 -22.45 -3.32
C VAL A 9 -21.08 -21.40 -3.84
N ILE A 10 -21.57 -20.18 -4.02
CA ILE A 10 -20.72 -19.02 -4.28
C ILE A 10 -19.97 -18.77 -2.99
N VAL A 11 -18.76 -19.32 -2.88
CA VAL A 11 -17.84 -18.99 -1.79
C VAL A 11 -17.42 -17.55 -2.02
N THR A 12 -18.08 -16.62 -1.33
CA THR A 12 -17.58 -15.25 -1.24
C THR A 12 -16.24 -15.32 -0.52
N PRO A 13 -15.14 -14.86 -1.14
CA PRO A 13 -13.84 -14.88 -0.46
C PRO A 13 -13.95 -14.07 0.85
N ASP A 14 -13.31 -14.59 1.89
CA ASP A 14 -13.21 -13.87 3.17
C ASP A 14 -12.67 -12.46 2.89
N PRO A 15 -13.41 -11.40 3.24
CA PRO A 15 -13.04 -10.04 2.88
C PRO A 15 -11.71 -9.56 3.51
N GLY A 16 -11.11 -10.37 4.38
CA GLY A 16 -9.87 -10.02 5.06
C GLY A 16 -8.61 -10.79 4.62
N LEU A 17 -8.70 -11.73 3.68
CA LEU A 17 -7.57 -12.61 3.30
C LEU A 17 -6.38 -11.87 2.67
N ASP A 18 -6.59 -10.70 2.07
CA ASP A 18 -5.58 -9.88 1.41
C ASP A 18 -5.00 -8.78 2.31
N LEU A 19 -5.47 -8.66 3.53
CA LEU A 19 -5.08 -7.59 4.44
C LEU A 19 -3.77 -7.91 5.17
N TRP A 20 -2.86 -6.94 5.24
CA TRP A 20 -1.60 -7.06 5.97
C TRP A 20 -1.78 -6.92 7.48
N ILE A 21 -2.86 -6.27 7.93
CA ILE A 21 -3.29 -6.18 9.32
C ILE A 21 -4.77 -6.56 9.43
N THR A 22 -5.22 -6.99 10.60
CA THR A 22 -6.63 -7.35 10.80
C THR A 22 -7.48 -6.13 11.15
N THR A 23 -8.76 -6.18 10.83
CA THR A 23 -9.73 -5.16 11.28
C THR A 23 -9.78 -5.06 12.81
N ASN A 24 -9.63 -6.20 13.52
CA ASN A 24 -9.57 -6.23 14.97
C ASN A 24 -8.37 -5.44 15.52
N SER A 25 -7.24 -5.41 14.84
CA SER A 25 -6.08 -4.59 15.26
C SER A 25 -6.44 -3.11 15.26
N VAL A 26 -7.16 -2.65 14.23
CA VAL A 26 -7.63 -1.26 14.15
C VAL A 26 -8.70 -0.96 15.19
N ILE A 27 -9.68 -1.86 15.36
CA ILE A 27 -10.75 -1.72 16.34
C ILE A 27 -10.18 -1.61 17.77
N ASN A 28 -9.24 -2.49 18.12
CA ASN A 28 -8.61 -2.50 19.43
C ASN A 28 -7.74 -1.27 19.67
N PHE A 29 -7.01 -0.82 18.66
CA PHE A 29 -6.16 0.36 18.77
C PHE A 29 -6.96 1.64 19.04
N HIS A 30 -8.15 1.78 18.45
CA HIS A 30 -8.99 2.97 18.56
C HIS A 30 -10.18 2.82 19.53
N GLY A 31 -10.50 1.60 19.95
CA GLY A 31 -11.74 1.33 20.69
C GLY A 31 -13.00 1.62 19.86
N LEU A 32 -12.95 1.28 18.56
CA LEU A 32 -14.03 1.61 17.62
C LEU A 32 -15.31 0.84 17.95
N LYS A 33 -16.43 1.52 17.70
CA LYS A 33 -17.78 0.96 17.82
C LYS A 33 -18.58 1.28 16.55
N PRO A 34 -19.46 0.38 16.08
CA PRO A 34 -20.26 0.58 14.87
C PRO A 34 -21.02 1.91 14.86
N LYS A 35 -21.57 2.32 16.00
CA LYS A 35 -22.32 3.57 16.13
C LYS A 35 -21.52 4.82 15.74
N GLN A 36 -20.19 4.79 15.86
CA GLN A 36 -19.35 5.92 15.47
C GLN A 36 -19.38 6.19 13.97
N PHE A 37 -19.76 5.20 13.17
CA PHE A 37 -19.87 5.30 11.71
C PHE A 37 -21.32 5.17 11.22
N GLN A 38 -22.29 5.49 12.07
CA GLN A 38 -23.73 5.45 11.76
C GLN A 38 -24.27 4.03 11.45
N PHE A 39 -23.55 3.01 11.84
CA PHE A 39 -24.05 1.64 11.86
C PHE A 39 -24.86 1.37 13.14
N ASP A 40 -25.74 0.38 13.08
CA ASP A 40 -26.42 -0.11 14.28
C ASP A 40 -25.40 -0.63 15.30
N LYS A 41 -25.71 -0.55 16.60
CA LYS A 41 -24.78 -0.94 17.66
C LYS A 41 -24.25 -2.37 17.55
N THR A 42 -25.00 -3.23 16.90
CA THR A 42 -24.69 -4.66 16.68
C THR A 42 -24.15 -4.96 15.29
N ASP A 43 -24.09 -3.97 14.39
CA ASP A 43 -23.62 -4.15 13.03
C ASP A 43 -22.09 -4.11 12.96
N ASN A 44 -21.48 -5.17 13.48
CA ASN A 44 -20.04 -5.36 13.37
C ASN A 44 -19.61 -5.69 11.92
N THR A 45 -20.51 -6.24 11.11
CA THR A 45 -20.22 -6.57 9.70
C THR A 45 -20.01 -5.31 8.87
N GLY A 46 -20.90 -4.31 9.03
CA GLY A 46 -20.76 -3.02 8.36
C GLY A 46 -19.45 -2.32 8.73
N LEU A 47 -19.11 -2.30 10.02
CA LEU A 47 -17.84 -1.75 10.49
C LEU A 47 -16.63 -2.50 9.93
N ASN A 48 -16.64 -3.83 9.94
CA ASN A 48 -15.54 -4.63 9.40
C ASN A 48 -15.35 -4.39 7.90
N ASN A 49 -16.43 -4.36 7.12
CA ASN A 49 -16.35 -4.09 5.69
C ASN A 49 -15.75 -2.71 5.41
N LEU A 50 -16.18 -1.68 6.14
CA LEU A 50 -15.61 -0.34 6.04
C LEU A 50 -14.11 -0.32 6.33
N LEU A 51 -13.68 -0.98 7.40
CA LEU A 51 -12.28 -1.06 7.77
C LEU A 51 -11.46 -1.85 6.76
N CYS A 52 -11.99 -2.94 6.19
CA CYS A 52 -11.33 -3.67 5.11
C CYS A 52 -11.02 -2.76 3.92
N GLU A 53 -11.98 -1.94 3.49
CA GLU A 53 -11.78 -0.99 2.41
C GLU A 53 -10.69 0.05 2.74
N TRP A 54 -10.70 0.62 3.94
CA TRP A 54 -9.69 1.59 4.36
C TRP A 54 -8.31 0.98 4.48
N ILE A 55 -8.19 -0.24 4.98
CA ILE A 55 -6.91 -0.95 5.05
C ILE A 55 -6.37 -1.16 3.63
N ARG A 56 -7.19 -1.59 2.66
CA ARG A 56 -6.77 -1.77 1.25
C ARG A 56 -6.30 -0.46 0.62
N GLN A 57 -7.02 0.63 0.87
CA GLN A 57 -6.61 1.95 0.36
C GLN A 57 -5.24 2.36 0.92
N CYS A 58 -5.02 2.15 2.22
CA CYS A 58 -3.73 2.44 2.86
C CYS A 58 -2.62 1.50 2.38
N GLN A 59 -2.90 0.21 2.14
CA GLN A 59 -1.96 -0.73 1.52
C GLN A 59 -1.52 -0.24 0.14
N SER A 60 -2.46 0.23 -0.67
CA SER A 60 -2.17 0.78 -2.00
C SER A 60 -1.27 2.02 -1.94
N LEU A 61 -1.46 2.90 -0.95
CA LEU A 61 -0.58 4.06 -0.72
C LEU A 61 0.85 3.62 -0.36
N ILE A 62 0.99 2.63 0.52
CA ILE A 62 2.30 2.10 0.92
C ILE A 62 2.97 1.40 -0.27
N THR A 63 2.26 0.57 -1.01
CA THR A 63 2.77 -0.09 -2.23
C THR A 63 3.26 0.95 -3.25
N SER A 64 2.47 1.99 -3.50
CA SER A 64 2.84 3.09 -4.41
C SER A 64 4.09 3.83 -3.95
N PHE A 65 4.26 4.03 -2.64
CA PHE A 65 5.41 4.73 -2.08
C PHE A 65 6.67 3.86 -2.06
N THR A 66 6.53 2.58 -1.66
CA THR A 66 7.67 1.67 -1.51
C THR A 66 8.06 0.98 -2.82
N HIS A 67 7.20 1.02 -3.84
CA HIS A 67 7.34 0.25 -5.08
C HIS A 67 7.53 -1.25 -4.83
N ARG A 68 6.88 -1.77 -3.78
CA ARG A 68 6.93 -3.18 -3.39
C ARG A 68 5.53 -3.71 -3.15
N ASP A 69 5.27 -4.90 -3.67
CA ASP A 69 4.07 -5.65 -3.36
C ASP A 69 4.34 -6.54 -2.15
N TYR A 70 3.46 -6.47 -1.17
CA TYR A 70 3.47 -7.32 0.01
C TYR A 70 2.23 -8.19 0.06
N THR A 71 2.37 -9.33 0.69
CA THR A 71 1.25 -10.21 1.06
C THR A 71 1.14 -10.25 2.58
N PRO A 72 0.02 -10.73 3.15
CA PRO A 72 -0.13 -10.85 4.61
C PRO A 72 1.02 -11.61 5.28
N GLY A 73 1.58 -12.62 4.59
CA GLY A 73 2.68 -13.44 5.10
C GLY A 73 4.08 -12.86 4.88
N THR A 74 4.25 -11.89 3.98
CA THR A 74 5.55 -11.32 3.59
C THR A 74 5.73 -9.87 4.03
N CYS A 75 4.67 -9.22 4.51
CA CYS A 75 4.71 -7.84 4.95
C CYS A 75 5.52 -7.71 6.25
N PRO A 76 6.61 -6.91 6.27
CA PRO A 76 7.40 -6.70 7.48
C PRO A 76 6.57 -6.05 8.60
N GLY A 77 6.82 -6.43 9.85
CA GLY A 77 6.11 -5.87 11.00
C GLY A 77 6.21 -4.33 11.12
N ALA A 78 7.34 -3.75 10.71
CA ALA A 78 7.50 -2.30 10.66
C ALA A 78 6.54 -1.65 9.65
N VAL A 79 6.37 -2.24 8.47
CA VAL A 79 5.40 -1.78 7.45
C VAL A 79 3.97 -1.96 7.94
N GLN A 80 3.66 -3.07 8.63
CA GLN A 80 2.35 -3.27 9.26
C GLN A 80 2.04 -2.21 10.33
N ASN A 81 3.05 -1.81 11.10
CA ASN A 81 2.90 -0.73 12.09
C ASN A 81 2.60 0.61 11.42
N VAL A 82 3.32 0.96 10.35
CA VAL A 82 3.02 2.16 9.56
C VAL A 82 1.62 2.10 8.97
N LEU A 83 1.21 0.93 8.43
CA LEU A 83 -0.15 0.73 7.93
C LEU A 83 -1.20 0.96 9.02
N LEU A 84 -1.00 0.44 10.22
CA LEU A 84 -1.92 0.64 11.35
C LEU A 84 -2.06 2.13 11.69
N ARG A 85 -0.95 2.86 11.75
CA ARG A 85 -0.95 4.31 12.01
C ARG A 85 -1.63 5.09 10.89
N LEU A 86 -1.39 4.71 9.64
CA LEU A 86 -2.01 5.33 8.47
C LEU A 86 -3.53 5.15 8.47
N VAL A 87 -4.01 3.92 8.71
CA VAL A 87 -5.45 3.64 8.87
C VAL A 87 -6.03 4.40 10.06
N SER A 88 -5.27 4.53 11.15
CA SER A 88 -5.65 5.28 12.34
C SER A 88 -5.86 6.77 12.05
N ASN A 89 -4.99 7.37 11.25
CA ASN A 89 -5.15 8.76 10.81
C ASN A 89 -6.44 8.90 9.97
N MET A 90 -6.70 7.95 9.06
CA MET A 90 -7.93 7.92 8.26
C MET A 90 -9.19 7.83 9.13
N VAL A 91 -9.19 6.93 10.11
CA VAL A 91 -10.29 6.77 11.07
C VAL A 91 -10.54 8.08 11.84
N THR A 92 -9.49 8.69 12.37
CA THR A 92 -9.57 9.94 13.13
C THR A 92 -10.17 11.05 12.28
N LEU A 93 -9.70 11.19 11.04
CA LEU A 93 -10.18 12.20 10.13
C LEU A 93 -11.64 11.96 9.73
N ALA A 94 -12.04 10.69 9.51
CA ALA A 94 -13.42 10.33 9.20
C ALA A 94 -14.37 10.64 10.38
N VAL A 95 -13.97 10.36 11.60
CA VAL A 95 -14.75 10.68 12.81
C VAL A 95 -14.88 12.19 12.99
N GLN A 96 -13.80 12.96 12.80
CA GLN A 96 -13.81 14.42 12.89
C GLN A 96 -14.69 15.07 11.83
N ARG A 97 -14.70 14.55 10.60
CA ARG A 97 -15.49 15.08 9.49
C ARG A 97 -16.96 14.70 9.54
N ARG A 98 -17.32 13.71 10.34
CA ARG A 98 -18.72 13.30 10.52
C ARG A 98 -19.61 14.44 11.02
N ASP A 99 -19.06 15.34 11.81
CA ASP A 99 -19.77 16.50 12.35
C ASP A 99 -19.85 17.67 11.32
N SER A 100 -19.20 17.52 10.18
CA SER A 100 -19.28 18.42 9.03
C SER A 100 -20.26 17.87 7.99
N PRO A 101 -21.31 18.59 7.58
CA PRO A 101 -22.41 18.05 6.77
C PRO A 101 -22.08 17.75 5.30
N ILE A 102 -20.83 17.74 4.87
CA ILE A 102 -20.48 17.90 3.45
C ILE A 102 -19.86 16.68 2.78
N ILE A 103 -19.52 15.59 3.45
CA ILE A 103 -18.83 14.49 2.73
C ILE A 103 -19.45 13.13 3.05
N LYS A 104 -20.10 12.54 2.05
CA LYS A 104 -20.41 11.12 2.01
C LYS A 104 -19.11 10.34 1.98
N VAL A 105 -18.98 9.34 2.84
CA VAL A 105 -17.78 8.49 2.98
C VAL A 105 -17.29 7.87 1.66
N ASN A 106 -18.13 7.83 0.64
CA ASN A 106 -17.85 7.23 -0.67
C ASN A 106 -17.14 8.16 -1.67
N ASP A 107 -16.98 9.46 -1.38
CA ASP A 107 -16.36 10.44 -2.30
C ASP A 107 -14.90 10.77 -1.97
N TRP A 108 -14.26 9.93 -1.18
CA TRP A 108 -12.85 10.12 -0.85
C TRP A 108 -11.96 9.75 -2.04
N THR A 109 -11.60 10.73 -2.81
CA THR A 109 -10.56 10.58 -3.83
C THR A 109 -9.21 10.39 -3.15
N ILE A 110 -8.45 9.40 -3.60
CA ILE A 110 -7.09 9.05 -3.11
C ILE A 110 -6.19 10.27 -2.98
N SER A 111 -6.37 11.30 -3.81
CA SER A 111 -5.59 12.55 -3.78
C SER A 111 -5.83 13.43 -2.54
N THR A 112 -7.03 13.41 -1.97
CA THR A 112 -7.36 14.19 -0.76
C THR A 112 -6.89 13.47 0.51
N ILE A 113 -6.81 12.14 0.45
CA ILE A 113 -6.35 11.29 1.54
C ILE A 113 -4.84 11.39 1.73
N SER A 114 -4.08 11.58 0.63
CA SER A 114 -2.63 11.41 0.66
C SER A 114 -1.87 12.50 1.43
N SER A 115 -2.35 13.74 1.47
CA SER A 115 -1.60 14.85 2.09
C SER A 115 -1.75 14.92 3.62
N ASP A 116 -2.95 14.64 4.13
CA ASP A 116 -3.26 14.81 5.56
C ASP A 116 -3.08 13.52 6.37
N ILE A 117 -3.20 12.35 5.72
CA ILE A 117 -3.16 11.05 6.35
C ILE A 117 -1.78 10.42 6.26
N PHE A 118 -1.14 10.52 5.09
CA PHE A 118 0.18 9.99 4.83
C PHE A 118 1.25 11.07 5.09
N SER A 119 1.47 11.33 6.37
CA SER A 119 2.40 12.33 6.86
C SER A 119 3.87 11.99 6.55
N ASP A 120 4.74 12.98 6.62
CA ASP A 120 6.15 12.82 6.27
C ASP A 120 6.90 11.89 7.24
N ASP A 121 6.49 11.82 8.52
CA ASP A 121 7.05 10.87 9.49
C ASP A 121 6.74 9.41 9.12
N LEU A 122 5.52 9.12 8.62
CA LEU A 122 5.18 7.79 8.13
C LEU A 122 5.97 7.42 6.87
N LYS A 123 6.24 8.39 6.00
CA LYS A 123 7.08 8.18 4.81
C LYS A 123 8.54 7.95 5.20
N GLU A 124 9.05 8.67 6.21
CA GLU A 124 10.40 8.43 6.75
C GLU A 124 10.54 6.99 7.27
N ASP A 125 9.57 6.50 8.04
CA ASP A 125 9.57 5.13 8.56
C ASP A 125 9.53 4.08 7.44
N LEU A 126 9.02 4.42 6.26
CA LEU A 126 8.96 3.54 5.08
C LEU A 126 10.19 3.62 4.19
N LYS A 127 11.03 4.65 4.29
CA LYS A 127 12.23 4.80 3.43
C LYS A 127 13.12 3.57 3.34
N PRO A 128 13.41 2.83 4.44
CA PRO A 128 14.21 1.61 4.38
C PRO A 128 13.59 0.50 3.53
N PHE A 129 12.29 0.59 3.25
CA PHE A 129 11.53 -0.40 2.50
C PHE A 129 11.26 0.02 1.05
N VAL A 130 11.65 1.22 0.66
CA VAL A 130 11.53 1.67 -0.73
C VAL A 130 12.44 0.83 -1.62
N LYS A 131 11.89 0.31 -2.70
CA LYS A 131 12.71 -0.36 -3.72
C LYS A 131 13.47 0.71 -4.49
N ASP A 132 14.80 0.69 -4.39
CA ASP A 132 15.65 1.59 -5.17
C ASP A 132 15.38 1.37 -6.67
N ALA A 133 15.01 2.41 -7.35
CA ALA A 133 14.80 2.39 -8.80
C ALA A 133 16.09 2.00 -9.60
N GLY A 134 17.22 1.92 -8.90
CA GLY A 134 18.53 1.61 -9.47
C GLY A 134 18.98 0.16 -9.36
N SER A 135 18.27 -0.73 -8.65
CA SER A 135 18.76 -2.11 -8.48
C SER A 135 18.41 -3.05 -9.62
N ASP A 136 17.54 -2.62 -10.53
CA ASP A 136 17.14 -3.41 -11.72
C ASP A 136 17.74 -2.91 -13.04
N TYR A 137 18.50 -1.81 -12.98
CA TYR A 137 19.40 -1.51 -14.09
C TYR A 137 20.57 -2.47 -14.00
N THR A 138 20.51 -3.58 -14.74
CA THR A 138 21.71 -4.25 -15.22
C THR A 138 22.69 -3.14 -15.54
N LYS A 139 23.87 -3.15 -14.88
CA LYS A 139 24.96 -2.24 -15.18
C LYS A 139 25.12 -2.28 -16.69
N VAL A 140 24.59 -1.30 -17.40
CA VAL A 140 25.01 -1.03 -18.74
C VAL A 140 26.44 -0.54 -18.57
N GLY A 141 27.37 -1.47 -18.72
CA GLY A 141 28.77 -1.13 -18.73
C GLY A 141 28.96 -0.19 -19.91
N PHE A 142 29.15 1.08 -19.64
CA PHE A 142 29.70 1.97 -20.61
C PHE A 142 31.15 1.50 -20.81
N PHE A 143 31.38 0.65 -21.83
CA PHE A 143 32.69 0.46 -22.34
C PHE A 143 33.05 1.79 -23.03
N ALA A 144 33.89 2.59 -22.37
CA ALA A 144 34.57 3.65 -23.04
C ALA A 144 35.42 2.97 -24.14
N ILE A 145 34.99 3.09 -25.37
CA ILE A 145 35.83 2.79 -26.49
C ILE A 145 36.86 3.93 -26.55
N THR A 146 37.94 3.78 -25.78
CA THR A 146 39.14 4.55 -25.98
C THR A 146 39.76 3.96 -27.27
N GLY A 147 39.48 4.60 -28.39
CA GLY A 147 40.23 4.38 -29.59
C GLY A 147 41.67 4.72 -29.29
N ALA A 148 42.49 3.71 -29.07
CA ALA A 148 43.93 3.88 -29.16
C ALA A 148 44.27 4.09 -30.62
N ASP A 149 44.49 5.33 -31.00
CA ASP A 149 45.20 5.65 -32.26
C ASP A 149 46.61 5.11 -32.12
N GLU A 150 46.84 3.92 -32.66
CA GLU A 150 48.17 3.44 -32.93
C GLU A 150 48.77 4.32 -34.02
N VAL A 151 49.55 5.29 -33.61
CA VAL A 151 50.44 6.03 -34.51
C VAL A 151 51.54 5.05 -34.94
N VAL A 152 51.35 4.44 -36.08
CA VAL A 152 52.42 3.69 -36.77
C VAL A 152 53.46 4.69 -37.23
N ASN A 153 54.51 4.82 -36.43
CA ASN A 153 55.67 5.62 -36.77
C ASN A 153 56.56 4.79 -37.72
N ASN A 154 56.34 4.96 -39.01
CA ASN A 154 57.23 4.40 -40.07
C ASN A 154 58.44 5.30 -40.14
N GLY A 155 59.45 5.05 -39.31
CA GLY A 155 60.79 5.63 -39.46
C GLY A 155 61.54 4.92 -40.54
N GLY A 156 61.46 5.46 -41.71
CA GLY A 156 62.36 5.10 -42.77
C GLY A 156 63.79 5.56 -42.48
N SER A 157 64.66 4.63 -42.35
CA SER A 157 66.10 4.84 -42.28
C SER A 157 66.70 4.65 -43.68
N ASN A 158 67.16 5.72 -44.28
CA ASN A 158 68.03 5.68 -45.49
C ASN A 158 69.43 5.99 -45.08
N SER A 159 70.25 5.17 -45.42
CA SER A 159 71.56 5.06 -46.05
C SER A 159 72.72 4.73 -45.71
#